data_0e76436989da0a4209a96e10c6ccac9d
#
_entry.id   0e76436989da0a4209a96e10c6ccac9d
#
_cell.length_a   1.000
_cell.length_b   1.000
_cell.length_c   1.000
_cell.angle_alpha   90.00
_cell.angle_beta   90.00
_cell.angle_gamma   90.00
#
_symmetry.space_group_name_H-M   'P 1'
#
loop_
_entity.id
_entity.type
_entity.pdbx_description
1 polymer ?
#
loop_
_entity_poly.entity_id
_entity_poly.type
_entity_poly.pdbx_seq_one_letter_code
_entity_poly.pdbx_strand_id
1 'polypeptide(L)'
;GIPLEQVLPEWSTSERQTLLERPLFDEAHYGTVRFHHRSVREYLTARWLHDLLTHDGSRRQIEELFFRNQYGMEVVVPLMRPVLAWLAILDAPILERVCRIAPEVIFEGGDPSRLPVDTRSKILRQACEQLEEPGQGRSLISFDSAKRFASPELAAEINSLLVEYSDNEDVTW
;
A
#
# COMPACT_ATOMS: atom_id res chain seq x y z
N GLY A 1 -21.68 5.88 -10.66
CA GLY A 1 -21.69 5.76 -9.20
C GLY A 1 -22.76 4.77 -8.75
N ILE A 2 -22.60 4.24 -7.55
CA ILE A 2 -23.62 3.37 -6.93
C ILE A 2 -24.52 4.29 -6.10
N PRO A 3 -25.85 4.21 -6.25
CA PRO A 3 -26.78 4.99 -5.42
C PRO A 3 -26.63 4.67 -3.93
N LEU A 4 -26.64 5.68 -3.07
CA LEU A 4 -26.42 5.50 -1.63
C LEU A 4 -27.51 4.65 -0.98
N GLU A 5 -28.72 4.68 -1.52
CA GLU A 5 -29.85 3.84 -1.09
C GLU A 5 -29.56 2.34 -1.22
N GLN A 6 -28.74 1.96 -2.19
CA GLN A 6 -28.34 0.57 -2.39
C GLN A 6 -27.22 0.15 -1.42
N VAL A 7 -26.39 1.10 -1.00
CA VAL A 7 -25.24 0.84 -0.12
C VAL A 7 -25.64 0.89 1.35
N LEU A 8 -26.54 1.82 1.70
CA LEU A 8 -27.02 2.07 3.05
C LEU A 8 -28.55 2.08 3.07
N PRO A 9 -29.19 0.94 2.79
CA PRO A 9 -30.66 0.88 2.67
C PRO A 9 -31.38 1.21 3.98
N GLU A 10 -30.76 0.91 5.13
CA GLU A 10 -31.32 1.13 6.46
C GLU A 10 -31.26 2.59 6.93
N TRP A 11 -30.44 3.43 6.25
CA TRP A 11 -30.28 4.83 6.61
C TRP A 11 -31.36 5.70 5.99
N SER A 12 -31.88 6.66 6.75
CA SER A 12 -32.77 7.69 6.23
C SER A 12 -32.07 8.61 5.24
N THR A 13 -32.83 9.30 4.41
CA THR A 13 -32.30 10.31 3.47
C THR A 13 -31.46 11.38 4.18
N SER A 14 -31.89 11.82 5.37
CA SER A 14 -31.20 12.83 6.17
C SER A 14 -29.83 12.31 6.67
N GLU A 15 -29.76 11.06 7.12
CA GLU A 15 -28.51 10.45 7.59
C GLU A 15 -27.52 10.28 6.43
N ARG A 16 -28.01 9.84 5.26
CA ARG A 16 -27.18 9.73 4.05
C ARG A 16 -26.64 11.09 3.62
N GLN A 17 -27.48 12.14 3.64
CA GLN A 17 -27.07 13.50 3.33
C GLN A 17 -26.01 14.00 4.31
N THR A 18 -26.22 13.80 5.60
CA THR A 18 -25.24 14.15 6.65
C THR A 18 -23.90 13.45 6.46
N LEU A 19 -23.91 12.18 6.01
CA LEU A 19 -22.68 11.46 5.68
C LEU A 19 -21.93 12.13 4.51
N LEU A 20 -22.63 12.49 3.45
CA LEU A 20 -22.03 13.11 2.26
C LEU A 20 -21.47 14.51 2.51
N GLU A 21 -21.99 15.23 3.49
CA GLU A 21 -21.50 16.56 3.93
C GLU A 21 -20.23 16.48 4.79
N ARG A 22 -19.76 15.26 5.14
CA ARG A 22 -18.52 15.11 5.89
C ARG A 22 -17.30 15.46 5.04
N PRO A 23 -16.22 16.00 5.66
CA PRO A 23 -14.99 16.36 4.96
C PRO A 23 -14.24 15.21 4.26
N LEU A 24 -14.75 13.99 4.38
CA LEU A 24 -14.24 12.80 3.69
C LEU A 24 -14.62 12.76 2.20
N PHE A 25 -15.63 13.54 1.82
CA PHE A 25 -16.19 13.50 0.48
C PHE A 25 -16.10 14.87 -0.20
N ASP A 26 -15.86 14.84 -1.50
CA ASP A 26 -15.98 15.96 -2.40
C ASP A 26 -17.18 15.74 -3.34
N GLU A 27 -17.82 16.82 -3.73
CA GLU A 27 -18.76 16.79 -4.82
C GLU A 27 -18.04 16.42 -6.14
N ALA A 28 -18.65 15.55 -6.91
CA ALA A 28 -18.15 15.14 -8.22
C ALA A 28 -19.22 15.43 -9.29
N HIS A 29 -18.87 15.24 -10.56
CA HIS A 29 -19.80 15.52 -11.67
C HIS A 29 -21.08 14.67 -11.57
N TYR A 30 -22.18 15.25 -12.07
CA TYR A 30 -23.50 14.60 -12.16
C TYR A 30 -24.12 14.21 -10.80
N GLY A 31 -23.92 15.03 -9.76
CA GLY A 31 -24.50 14.79 -8.44
C GLY A 31 -23.94 13.55 -7.73
N THR A 32 -22.78 13.07 -8.14
CA THR A 32 -22.05 12.01 -7.46
C THR A 32 -21.07 12.58 -6.45
N VAL A 33 -20.54 11.74 -5.54
CA VAL A 33 -19.50 12.10 -4.60
C VAL A 33 -18.28 11.21 -4.79
N ARG A 34 -17.13 11.71 -4.39
CA ARG A 34 -15.87 10.97 -4.34
C ARG A 34 -15.19 11.19 -3.01
N PHE A 35 -14.32 10.31 -2.61
CA PHE A 35 -13.47 10.54 -1.46
C PHE A 35 -12.52 11.73 -1.73
N HIS A 36 -12.44 12.65 -0.78
CA HIS A 36 -11.55 13.80 -0.83
C HIS A 36 -10.10 13.37 -1.04
N HIS A 37 -9.62 12.41 -0.25
CA HIS A 37 -8.30 11.84 -0.40
C HIS A 37 -8.35 10.43 -0.97
N ARG A 38 -7.55 10.19 -2.00
CA ARG A 38 -7.40 8.87 -2.62
C ARG A 38 -6.95 7.81 -1.60
N SER A 39 -6.04 8.15 -0.69
CA SER A 39 -5.53 7.26 0.35
C SER A 39 -6.62 6.73 1.30
N VAL A 40 -7.67 7.51 1.55
CA VAL A 40 -8.83 7.05 2.35
C VAL A 40 -9.54 5.91 1.65
N ARG A 41 -9.80 6.06 0.35
CA ARG A 41 -10.42 5.00 -0.46
C ARG A 41 -9.56 3.74 -0.47
N GLU A 42 -8.26 3.89 -0.68
CA GLU A 42 -7.30 2.79 -0.70
C GLU A 42 -7.26 2.05 0.64
N TYR A 43 -7.18 2.79 1.74
CA TYR A 43 -7.23 2.22 3.09
C TYR A 43 -8.54 1.47 3.37
N LEU A 44 -9.69 2.08 3.08
CA LEU A 44 -10.99 1.44 3.30
C LEU A 44 -11.18 0.18 2.45
N THR A 45 -10.68 0.21 1.20
CA THR A 45 -10.67 -0.98 0.34
C THR A 45 -9.80 -2.08 0.93
N ALA A 46 -8.58 -1.75 1.37
CA ALA A 46 -7.68 -2.70 2.01
C ALA A 46 -8.27 -3.28 3.30
N ARG A 47 -8.90 -2.44 4.11
CA ARG A 47 -9.57 -2.86 5.34
C ARG A 47 -10.72 -3.84 5.07
N TRP A 48 -11.58 -3.51 4.09
CA TRP A 48 -12.65 -4.40 3.67
C TRP A 48 -12.14 -5.75 3.14
N LEU A 49 -11.10 -5.72 2.30
CA LEU A 49 -10.47 -6.95 1.80
C LEU A 49 -9.83 -7.76 2.94
N HIS A 50 -9.19 -7.10 3.90
CA HIS A 50 -8.63 -7.78 5.08
C HIS A 50 -9.73 -8.50 5.89
N ASP A 51 -10.88 -7.85 6.08
CA ASP A 51 -12.00 -8.49 6.79
C ASP A 51 -12.52 -9.73 6.03
N LEU A 52 -12.50 -9.71 4.69
CA LEU A 52 -12.82 -10.88 3.87
C LEU A 52 -11.75 -11.98 3.93
N LEU A 53 -10.47 -11.64 4.14
CA LEU A 53 -9.39 -12.61 4.28
C LEU A 53 -9.52 -13.49 5.53
N THR A 54 -10.27 -13.03 6.54
CA THR A 54 -10.55 -13.79 7.75
C THR A 54 -11.58 -14.90 7.54
N HIS A 55 -12.30 -14.89 6.39
CA HIS A 55 -13.29 -15.90 6.04
C HIS A 55 -12.69 -16.95 5.11
N ASP A 56 -12.91 -18.23 5.44
CA ASP A 56 -12.43 -19.34 4.63
C ASP A 56 -12.96 -19.29 3.19
N GLY A 57 -12.05 -19.48 2.24
CA GLY A 57 -12.34 -19.53 0.81
C GLY A 57 -12.15 -18.23 0.02
N SER A 58 -12.05 -17.08 0.67
CA SER A 58 -11.87 -15.79 -0.02
C SER A 58 -10.40 -15.45 -0.31
N ARG A 59 -9.45 -15.98 0.47
CA ARG A 59 -8.02 -15.61 0.40
C ARG A 59 -7.45 -15.74 -1.00
N ARG A 60 -7.61 -16.89 -1.64
CA ARG A 60 -7.09 -17.12 -2.99
C ARG A 60 -7.62 -16.10 -4.01
N GLN A 61 -8.92 -15.86 -3.98
CA GLN A 61 -9.58 -14.93 -4.91
C GLN A 61 -9.08 -13.49 -4.69
N ILE A 62 -8.89 -13.09 -3.41
CA ILE A 62 -8.36 -11.77 -3.07
C ILE A 62 -6.90 -11.65 -3.52
N GLU A 63 -6.08 -12.66 -3.25
CA GLU A 63 -4.68 -12.65 -3.68
C GLU A 63 -4.55 -12.59 -5.21
N GLU A 64 -5.43 -13.26 -5.96
CA GLU A 64 -5.48 -13.19 -7.42
C GLU A 64 -5.84 -11.79 -7.97
N LEU A 65 -6.38 -10.87 -7.16
CA LEU A 65 -6.55 -9.45 -7.55
C LEU A 65 -5.23 -8.70 -7.59
N PHE A 66 -4.29 -9.08 -6.74
CA PHE A 66 -3.03 -8.37 -6.53
C PHE A 66 -1.85 -9.02 -7.24
N PHE A 67 -1.85 -10.33 -7.36
CA PHE A 67 -0.71 -11.10 -7.86
C PHE A 67 -1.09 -11.85 -9.13
N ARG A 68 -0.24 -11.78 -10.14
CA ARG A 68 -0.40 -12.45 -11.43
C ARG A 68 0.88 -13.15 -11.81
N ASN A 69 0.75 -14.28 -12.54
CA ASN A 69 1.91 -14.89 -13.17
C ASN A 69 2.02 -14.35 -14.61
N GLN A 70 3.15 -13.72 -14.93
CA GLN A 70 3.50 -13.26 -16.27
C GLN A 70 4.85 -13.83 -16.67
N TYR A 71 4.88 -14.57 -17.78
CA TYR A 71 6.10 -15.19 -18.32
C TYR A 71 6.85 -16.07 -17.29
N GLY A 72 6.11 -16.77 -16.42
CA GLY A 72 6.68 -17.63 -15.39
C GLY A 72 7.15 -16.90 -14.12
N MET A 73 7.04 -15.57 -14.07
CA MET A 73 7.35 -14.77 -12.90
C MET A 73 6.08 -14.26 -12.23
N GLU A 74 6.09 -14.25 -10.91
CA GLU A 74 5.00 -13.65 -10.15
C GLU A 74 5.21 -12.12 -10.08
N VAL A 75 4.16 -11.37 -10.44
CA VAL A 75 4.21 -9.89 -10.47
C VAL A 75 3.02 -9.30 -9.74
N VAL A 76 3.20 -8.10 -9.19
CA VAL A 76 2.11 -7.32 -8.60
C VAL A 76 1.35 -6.56 -9.68
N VAL A 77 0.01 -6.61 -9.64
CA VAL A 77 -0.85 -5.85 -10.54
C VAL A 77 -0.69 -4.36 -10.30
N PRO A 78 -0.18 -3.56 -11.26
CA PRO A 78 0.20 -2.16 -11.04
C PRO A 78 -0.93 -1.30 -10.48
N LEU A 79 -2.15 -1.45 -10.98
CA LEU A 79 -3.31 -0.66 -10.53
C LEU A 79 -3.69 -0.92 -9.06
N MET A 80 -3.33 -2.09 -8.54
CA MET A 80 -3.67 -2.51 -7.18
C MET A 80 -2.57 -2.22 -6.15
N ARG A 81 -1.38 -1.78 -6.58
CA ARG A 81 -0.24 -1.50 -5.69
C ARG A 81 -0.58 -0.59 -4.50
N PRO A 82 -1.30 0.55 -4.67
CA PRO A 82 -1.61 1.42 -3.55
C PRO A 82 -2.52 0.77 -2.48
N VAL A 83 -3.47 -0.07 -2.91
CA VAL A 83 -4.34 -0.84 -1.99
C VAL A 83 -3.54 -1.95 -1.33
N LEU A 84 -2.66 -2.61 -2.09
CA LEU A 84 -1.79 -3.68 -1.60
C LEU A 84 -0.84 -3.19 -0.51
N ALA A 85 -0.30 -1.97 -0.64
CA ALA A 85 0.55 -1.36 0.39
C ALA A 85 -0.17 -1.23 1.74
N TRP A 86 -1.46 -0.86 1.75
CA TRP A 86 -2.28 -0.84 2.96
C TRP A 86 -2.60 -2.25 3.47
N LEU A 87 -2.94 -3.17 2.56
CA LEU A 87 -3.32 -4.53 2.92
C LEU A 87 -2.14 -5.32 3.51
N ALA A 88 -0.93 -5.12 3.00
CA ALA A 88 0.28 -5.74 3.50
C ALA A 88 0.58 -5.37 4.96
N ILE A 89 0.22 -4.15 5.39
CA ILE A 89 0.37 -3.74 6.80
C ILE A 89 -0.66 -4.44 7.71
N LEU A 90 -1.79 -4.87 7.16
CA LEU A 90 -2.89 -5.49 7.90
C LEU A 90 -2.79 -7.03 7.95
N ASP A 91 -2.16 -7.66 6.95
CA ASP A 91 -2.11 -9.12 6.78
C ASP A 91 -0.66 -9.59 6.60
N ALA A 92 -0.15 -10.33 7.60
CA ALA A 92 1.24 -10.78 7.60
C ALA A 92 1.61 -11.71 6.43
N PRO A 93 0.79 -12.69 5.99
CA PRO A 93 1.08 -13.50 4.80
C PRO A 93 1.19 -12.66 3.52
N ILE A 94 0.35 -11.65 3.35
CA ILE A 94 0.43 -10.74 2.22
C ILE A 94 1.70 -9.89 2.29
N LEU A 95 2.05 -9.38 3.48
CA LEU A 95 3.30 -8.64 3.69
C LEU A 95 4.52 -9.48 3.28
N GLU A 96 4.60 -10.71 3.76
CA GLU A 96 5.70 -11.62 3.42
C GLU A 96 5.81 -11.84 1.90
N ARG A 97 4.68 -12.02 1.23
CA ARG A 97 4.62 -12.20 -0.21
C ARG A 97 5.05 -10.93 -0.96
N VAL A 98 4.59 -9.75 -0.53
CA VAL A 98 5.00 -8.46 -1.10
C VAL A 98 6.50 -8.25 -0.93
N CYS A 99 7.06 -8.47 0.26
CA CYS A 99 8.48 -8.32 0.51
C CYS A 99 9.34 -9.21 -0.41
N ARG A 100 8.85 -10.40 -0.76
CA ARG A 100 9.57 -11.31 -1.66
C ARG A 100 9.50 -10.88 -3.13
N ILE A 101 8.38 -10.30 -3.58
CA ILE A 101 8.11 -10.07 -5.01
C ILE A 101 8.41 -8.62 -5.40
N ALA A 102 8.00 -7.66 -4.57
CA ALA A 102 8.01 -6.23 -4.87
C ALA A 102 8.03 -5.40 -3.57
N PRO A 103 9.11 -5.42 -2.77
CA PRO A 103 9.18 -4.73 -1.47
C PRO A 103 8.97 -3.22 -1.60
N GLU A 104 9.27 -2.63 -2.76
CA GLU A 104 9.04 -1.21 -3.04
C GLU A 104 7.56 -0.81 -2.95
N VAL A 105 6.61 -1.74 -3.08
CA VAL A 105 5.17 -1.47 -2.91
C VAL A 105 4.86 -0.88 -1.53
N ILE A 106 5.58 -1.28 -0.48
CA ILE A 106 5.37 -0.79 0.88
C ILE A 106 5.65 0.72 0.98
N PHE A 107 6.48 1.26 0.09
CA PHE A 107 6.77 2.70 0.05
C PHE A 107 5.71 3.52 -0.71
N GLU A 108 4.88 2.89 -1.54
CA GLU A 108 3.89 3.59 -2.36
C GLU A 108 2.63 4.02 -1.61
N GLY A 109 2.35 3.41 -0.48
CA GLY A 109 1.17 3.70 0.32
C GLY A 109 1.25 3.12 1.72
N GLY A 110 0.12 3.18 2.42
CA GLY A 110 0.06 2.66 3.77
C GLY A 110 0.70 3.57 4.81
N ASP A 111 0.83 3.02 6.00
CA ASP A 111 1.54 3.62 7.12
C ASP A 111 2.61 2.62 7.62
N PRO A 112 3.81 2.63 7.01
CA PRO A 112 4.87 1.69 7.36
C PRO A 112 5.37 1.83 8.80
N SER A 113 5.10 2.95 9.48
CA SER A 113 5.46 3.12 10.90
C SER A 113 4.77 2.12 11.82
N ARG A 114 3.68 1.51 11.37
CA ARG A 114 2.95 0.45 12.09
C ARG A 114 3.63 -0.92 12.04
N LEU A 115 4.59 -1.10 11.15
CA LEU A 115 5.37 -2.32 11.05
C LEU A 115 6.44 -2.35 12.16
N PRO A 116 6.77 -3.53 12.71
CA PRO A 116 7.89 -3.70 13.62
C PRO A 116 9.20 -3.17 13.02
N VAL A 117 10.09 -2.64 13.88
CA VAL A 117 11.38 -2.07 13.44
C VAL A 117 12.20 -3.08 12.64
N ASP A 118 12.28 -4.33 13.11
CA ASP A 118 13.01 -5.40 12.44
C ASP A 118 12.45 -5.69 11.03
N THR A 119 11.13 -5.60 10.87
CA THR A 119 10.48 -5.79 9.57
C THR A 119 10.81 -4.63 8.63
N ARG A 120 10.77 -3.39 9.14
CA ARG A 120 11.14 -2.20 8.36
C ARG A 120 12.61 -2.24 7.94
N SER A 121 13.53 -2.63 8.84
CA SER A 121 14.94 -2.81 8.55
C SER A 121 15.16 -3.81 7.40
N LYS A 122 14.49 -4.98 7.45
CA LYS A 122 14.55 -5.98 6.37
C LYS A 122 14.04 -5.45 5.03
N ILE A 123 12.91 -4.72 5.04
CA ILE A 123 12.34 -4.14 3.82
C ILE A 123 13.30 -3.11 3.20
N LEU A 124 13.91 -2.24 4.02
CA LEU A 124 14.91 -1.28 3.57
C LEU A 124 16.08 -1.97 2.90
N ARG A 125 16.65 -2.99 3.54
CA ARG A 125 17.78 -3.76 2.98
C ARG A 125 17.42 -4.41 1.67
N GLN A 126 16.28 -5.10 1.59
CA GLN A 126 15.79 -5.71 0.35
C GLN A 126 15.57 -4.69 -0.78
N ALA A 127 15.07 -3.50 -0.43
CA ALA A 127 14.89 -2.44 -1.42
C ALA A 127 16.24 -1.93 -1.97
N CYS A 128 17.28 -1.79 -1.11
CA CYS A 128 18.62 -1.42 -1.54
C CYS A 128 19.25 -2.51 -2.42
N GLU A 129 19.13 -3.79 -2.04
CA GLU A 129 19.61 -4.93 -2.83
C GLU A 129 19.01 -4.96 -4.24
N GLN A 130 17.71 -4.66 -4.36
CA GLN A 130 17.03 -4.62 -5.67
C GLN A 130 17.50 -3.45 -6.55
N LEU A 131 17.91 -2.33 -5.96
CA LEU A 131 18.46 -1.20 -6.71
C LEU A 131 19.84 -1.48 -7.33
N GLU A 132 20.57 -2.50 -6.83
CA GLU A 132 21.83 -2.93 -7.41
C GLU A 132 21.68 -3.80 -8.67
N GLU A 133 20.51 -4.42 -8.88
CA GLU A 133 20.32 -5.28 -10.03
C GLU A 133 20.20 -4.46 -11.33
N PRO A 134 21.10 -4.66 -12.31
CA PRO A 134 21.06 -3.93 -13.56
C PRO A 134 19.80 -4.31 -14.36
N GLY A 135 18.97 -3.31 -14.68
CA GLY A 135 17.77 -3.47 -15.52
C GLY A 135 16.45 -3.41 -14.78
N GLN A 136 16.45 -3.38 -13.47
CA GLN A 136 15.29 -2.93 -12.71
C GLN A 136 15.29 -1.39 -12.74
N GLY A 137 14.30 -0.82 -13.43
CA GLY A 137 14.22 0.64 -13.61
C GLY A 137 14.25 1.35 -12.27
N ARG A 138 14.69 2.62 -12.29
CA ARG A 138 14.79 3.51 -11.12
C ARG A 138 13.64 3.27 -10.16
N SER A 139 13.97 2.95 -8.92
CA SER A 139 12.98 2.80 -7.86
C SER A 139 12.12 4.05 -7.79
N LEU A 140 10.80 3.85 -7.86
CA LEU A 140 9.81 4.91 -7.72
C LEU A 140 9.62 5.32 -6.24
N ILE A 141 10.59 5.02 -5.37
CA ILE A 141 10.54 5.45 -3.97
C ILE A 141 10.73 6.96 -3.94
N SER A 142 9.64 7.67 -3.67
CA SER A 142 9.69 9.12 -3.52
C SER A 142 10.28 9.49 -2.17
N PHE A 143 10.87 10.68 -2.08
CA PHE A 143 11.39 11.24 -0.82
C PHE A 143 10.33 11.22 0.30
N ASP A 144 9.08 11.56 -0.02
CA ASP A 144 7.99 11.55 0.96
C ASP A 144 7.66 10.13 1.45
N SER A 145 7.82 9.13 0.58
CA SER A 145 7.64 7.73 0.94
C SER A 145 8.76 7.24 1.87
N ALA A 146 10.01 7.55 1.55
CA ALA A 146 11.16 7.25 2.38
C ALA A 146 11.04 7.92 3.77
N LYS A 147 10.61 9.19 3.81
CA LYS A 147 10.39 9.93 5.05
C LYS A 147 9.35 9.27 5.97
N ARG A 148 8.27 8.72 5.43
CA ARG A 148 7.27 7.98 6.22
C ARG A 148 7.82 6.68 6.81
N PHE A 149 8.81 6.10 6.16
CA PHE A 149 9.48 4.88 6.61
C PHE A 149 10.52 5.14 7.69
N ALA A 150 11.15 6.31 7.63
CA ALA A 150 12.22 6.69 8.53
C ALA A 150 11.71 6.86 9.98
N SER A 151 12.51 6.36 10.92
CA SER A 151 12.31 6.58 12.34
C SER A 151 13.67 6.57 13.05
N PRO A 152 13.79 7.17 14.25
CA PRO A 152 15.05 7.19 14.99
C PRO A 152 15.63 5.78 15.24
N GLU A 153 14.78 4.78 15.41
CA GLU A 153 15.18 3.39 15.65
C GLU A 153 15.88 2.76 14.43
N LEU A 154 15.61 3.26 13.23
CA LEU A 154 16.24 2.80 11.99
C LEU A 154 17.52 3.56 11.64
N ALA A 155 17.92 4.58 12.41
CA ALA A 155 19.06 5.42 12.07
C ALA A 155 20.38 4.62 11.91
N ALA A 156 20.61 3.65 12.77
CA ALA A 156 21.80 2.79 12.69
C ALA A 156 21.80 1.93 11.41
N GLU A 157 20.66 1.35 11.05
CA GLU A 157 20.50 0.56 9.83
C GLU A 157 20.66 1.43 8.59
N ILE A 158 20.02 2.60 8.56
CA ILE A 158 20.14 3.54 7.43
C ILE A 158 21.60 3.97 7.24
N ASN A 159 22.32 4.30 8.32
CA ASN A 159 23.75 4.62 8.23
C ASN A 159 24.58 3.45 7.70
N SER A 160 24.28 2.23 8.11
CA SER A 160 24.96 1.04 7.60
C SER A 160 24.74 0.87 6.09
N LEU A 161 23.49 1.01 5.64
CA LEU A 161 23.13 0.92 4.22
C LEU A 161 23.77 2.03 3.39
N LEU A 162 23.80 3.28 3.88
CA LEU A 162 24.47 4.39 3.19
C LEU A 162 25.97 4.17 3.01
N VAL A 163 26.64 3.52 3.96
CA VAL A 163 28.05 3.15 3.83
C VAL A 163 28.23 1.99 2.87
N GLU A 164 27.40 0.96 2.99
CA GLU A 164 27.44 -0.27 2.16
C GLU A 164 27.21 0.04 0.68
N TYR A 165 26.25 0.96 0.40
CA TYR A 165 25.83 1.34 -0.96
C TYR A 165 26.33 2.74 -1.36
N SER A 166 27.46 3.21 -0.80
CA SER A 166 28.00 4.56 -1.04
C SER A 166 28.27 4.89 -2.51
N ASP A 167 28.58 3.88 -3.31
CA ASP A 167 28.86 4.01 -4.74
C ASP A 167 27.60 3.95 -5.63
N ASN A 168 26.44 3.69 -5.03
CA ASN A 168 25.15 3.63 -5.74
C ASN A 168 24.39 4.93 -5.59
N GLU A 169 24.34 5.73 -6.65
CA GLU A 169 23.65 7.05 -6.66
C GLU A 169 22.14 6.92 -6.36
N ASP A 170 21.48 5.81 -6.76
CA ASP A 170 20.04 5.61 -6.55
C ASP A 170 19.70 5.31 -5.07
N VAL A 171 20.66 4.86 -4.27
CA VAL A 171 20.48 4.63 -2.81
C VAL A 171 20.85 5.87 -2.00
N THR A 172 21.82 6.66 -2.46
CA THR A 172 22.37 7.81 -1.72
C THR A 172 21.57 9.09 -1.89
N TRP A 173 20.63 9.12 -2.80
CA TRP A 173 19.68 10.22 -3.03
C TRP A 173 18.33 9.93 -2.36
#